data_e1cfdae9a2cfbd4d1aa80d398d279f15
#
_entry.id   e1cfdae9a2cfbd4d1aa80d398d279f15
#
_cell.length_a   1.000
_cell.length_b   1.000
_cell.length_c   1.000
_cell.angle_alpha   90.00
_cell.angle_beta   90.00
_cell.angle_gamma   90.00
#
_symmetry.space_group_name_H-M   'P 1'
#
loop_
_entity.id
_entity.type
_entity.pdbx_description
1 polymer ?
#
loop_
_entity_poly.entity_id
_entity_poly.type
_entity_poly.pdbx_seq_one_letter_code
_entity_poly.pdbx_strand_id
1 'polypeptide(L)'
;LVLPEEDPSKNFMAGLIIQTLSRELFSVADEHEGKLPNRVVLFCDELGTMPPFDILPLFSAGRSRKLTLVPIIQSLAQLEKNYGKEGAEIIQDNVQDTIFGGFAPNSQTAEVLSKAMGSRTVLSGSISKGKNDPS
;
A
#
# COMPACT_ATOMS: atom_id res chain seq x y z
N LEU A 1 -2.49 16.57 -8.64
CA LEU A 1 -1.43 16.45 -9.66
C LEU A 1 -1.77 15.25 -10.54
N VAL A 2 -1.88 15.45 -11.83
CA VAL A 2 -2.11 14.39 -12.82
C VAL A 2 -0.85 14.26 -13.67
N LEU A 3 -0.30 13.05 -13.76
CA LEU A 3 0.90 12.76 -14.54
C LEU A 3 0.49 12.12 -15.88
N PRO A 4 0.99 12.60 -17.01
CA PRO A 4 0.80 11.89 -18.27
C PRO A 4 1.70 10.65 -18.31
N GLU A 5 1.14 9.51 -18.67
CA GLU A 5 1.86 8.23 -18.76
C GLU A 5 2.96 8.23 -19.85
N GLU A 6 2.85 9.10 -20.85
CA GLU A 6 3.69 9.07 -22.05
C GLU A 6 4.98 9.91 -21.96
N ASP A 7 5.18 10.70 -20.90
CA ASP A 7 6.32 11.63 -20.83
C ASP A 7 7.13 11.48 -19.54
N PRO A 8 8.21 10.64 -19.56
CA PRO A 8 9.07 10.42 -18.40
C PRO A 8 9.72 11.68 -17.82
N SER A 9 9.88 12.75 -18.62
CA SER A 9 10.49 14.00 -18.16
C SER A 9 9.61 14.73 -17.14
N LYS A 10 8.30 14.59 -17.25
CA LYS A 10 7.34 15.18 -16.32
C LYS A 10 7.28 14.44 -14.99
N ASN A 11 7.66 13.18 -14.97
CA ASN A 11 7.73 12.36 -13.78
C ASN A 11 8.78 12.90 -12.78
N PHE A 12 9.91 13.39 -13.28
CA PHE A 12 10.92 14.01 -12.43
C PHE A 12 10.38 15.26 -11.72
N MET A 13 9.63 16.10 -12.43
CA MET A 13 9.02 17.30 -11.84
C MET A 13 8.00 16.94 -10.75
N ALA A 14 7.23 15.89 -10.97
CA ALA A 14 6.28 15.41 -9.96
C ALA A 14 6.99 14.97 -8.67
N GLY A 15 8.07 14.21 -8.80
CA GLY A 15 8.90 13.84 -7.66
C GLY A 15 9.42 15.05 -6.87
N LEU A 16 9.90 16.09 -7.58
CA LEU A 16 10.35 17.34 -6.95
C LEU A 16 9.21 18.08 -6.23
N ILE A 17 8.03 18.16 -6.84
CA ILE A 17 6.86 18.82 -6.23
C ILE A 17 6.46 18.10 -4.95
N ILE A 18 6.37 16.77 -4.98
CA ILE A 18 5.98 15.97 -3.81
C ILE A 18 7.05 16.07 -2.72
N GLN A 19 8.33 16.01 -3.08
CA GLN A 19 9.43 16.16 -2.13
C GLN A 19 9.44 17.55 -1.48
N THR A 20 9.18 18.60 -2.26
CA THR A 20 9.08 19.96 -1.75
C THR A 20 7.88 20.09 -0.81
N LEU A 21 6.70 19.61 -1.23
CA LEU A 21 5.50 19.61 -0.40
C LEU A 21 5.74 18.86 0.92
N SER A 22 6.41 17.73 0.87
CA SER A 22 6.71 16.93 2.06
C SER A 22 7.59 17.69 3.06
N ARG A 23 8.62 18.37 2.56
CA ARG A 23 9.49 19.21 3.41
C ARG A 23 8.74 20.37 4.03
N GLU A 24 7.90 21.04 3.25
CA GLU A 24 7.08 22.15 3.76
C GLU A 24 6.10 21.66 4.84
N LEU A 25 5.45 20.51 4.64
CA LEU A 25 4.55 19.93 5.64
C LEU A 25 5.29 19.60 6.94
N PHE A 26 6.51 19.07 6.85
CA PHE A 26 7.31 18.80 8.04
C PHE A 26 7.79 20.10 8.72
N SER A 27 8.20 21.11 7.95
CA SER A 27 8.56 22.41 8.49
C SER A 27 7.40 23.06 9.25
N VAL A 28 6.22 23.07 8.67
CA VAL A 28 5.00 23.57 9.34
C VAL A 28 4.69 22.77 10.60
N ALA A 29 4.86 21.46 10.58
CA ALA A 29 4.65 20.65 11.77
C ALA A 29 5.66 20.98 12.87
N ASP A 30 6.93 21.20 12.52
CA ASP A 30 7.99 21.55 13.48
C ASP A 30 7.74 22.93 14.12
N GLU A 31 7.19 23.89 13.37
CA GLU A 31 6.76 25.20 13.89
C GLU A 31 5.56 25.12 14.85
N HIS A 32 4.82 23.99 14.82
CA HIS A 32 3.60 23.75 15.60
C HIS A 32 3.77 22.55 16.54
N GLU A 33 4.82 22.54 17.33
CA GLU A 33 5.07 21.50 18.35
C GLU A 33 5.13 20.06 17.78
N GLY A 34 5.61 19.93 16.55
CA GLY A 34 5.78 18.64 15.88
C GLY A 34 4.50 18.07 15.24
N LYS A 35 3.43 18.87 15.17
CA LYS A 35 2.15 18.43 14.56
C LYS A 35 1.57 19.49 13.63
N LEU A 36 1.03 19.07 12.51
CA LEU A 36 0.30 19.97 11.63
C LEU A 36 -0.93 20.55 12.35
N PRO A 37 -1.26 21.84 12.16
CA PRO A 37 -2.46 22.47 12.75
C PRO A 37 -3.72 21.70 12.37
N ASN A 38 -3.84 21.35 11.10
CA ASN A 38 -4.93 20.55 10.56
C ASN A 38 -4.40 19.19 10.08
N ARG A 39 -5.27 18.18 10.07
CA ARG A 39 -4.91 16.89 9.47
C ARG A 39 -4.79 17.06 7.96
N VAL A 40 -3.68 16.59 7.40
CA VAL A 40 -3.45 16.52 5.96
C VAL A 40 -3.56 15.06 5.51
N VAL A 41 -4.28 14.82 4.43
CA VAL A 41 -4.42 13.51 3.82
C VAL A 41 -3.87 13.56 2.41
N LEU A 42 -2.89 12.72 2.12
CA LEU A 42 -2.31 12.57 0.78
C LEU A 42 -2.81 11.26 0.15
N PHE A 43 -3.57 11.39 -0.91
CA PHE A 43 -3.97 10.27 -1.76
C PHE A 43 -2.89 10.06 -2.82
N CYS A 44 -2.20 8.93 -2.75
CA CYS A 44 -1.14 8.56 -3.67
C CYS A 44 -1.68 7.50 -4.63
N ASP A 45 -2.40 7.96 -5.66
CA ASP A 45 -2.95 7.07 -6.68
C ASP A 45 -1.83 6.52 -7.56
N GLU A 46 -1.92 5.24 -7.89
CA GLU A 46 -0.90 4.52 -8.67
C GLU A 46 0.52 4.56 -8.08
N LEU A 47 0.64 4.55 -6.75
CA LEU A 47 1.94 4.61 -6.07
C LEU A 47 2.93 3.54 -6.56
N GLY A 48 2.46 2.39 -6.99
CA GLY A 48 3.28 1.31 -7.50
C GLY A 48 3.96 1.61 -8.86
N THR A 49 3.47 2.61 -9.60
CA THR A 49 3.98 2.99 -10.92
C THR A 49 4.49 4.42 -10.99
N MET A 50 4.18 5.24 -9.99
CA MET A 50 4.73 6.58 -9.87
C MET A 50 6.25 6.54 -9.84
N PRO A 51 6.95 7.56 -10.38
CA PRO A 51 8.39 7.66 -10.23
C PRO A 51 8.76 7.57 -8.75
N PRO A 52 9.75 6.77 -8.37
CA PRO A 52 10.14 6.67 -6.99
C PRO A 52 10.61 8.03 -6.49
N PHE A 53 10.01 8.51 -5.43
CA PHE A 53 10.43 9.65 -4.65
C PHE A 53 10.58 9.22 -3.21
N ASP A 54 11.24 10.02 -2.41
CA ASP A 54 11.48 9.68 -1.01
C ASP A 54 10.18 9.79 -0.18
N ILE A 55 9.31 8.80 -0.32
CA ILE A 55 8.03 8.71 0.39
C ILE A 55 8.15 8.02 1.76
N LEU A 56 9.19 7.23 1.98
CA LEU A 56 9.33 6.42 3.18
C LEU A 56 9.31 7.24 4.47
N PRO A 57 9.99 8.42 4.55
CA PRO A 57 9.87 9.31 5.70
C PRO A 57 8.44 9.78 5.98
N LEU A 58 7.62 9.96 4.94
CA LEU A 58 6.22 10.34 5.09
C LEU A 58 5.40 9.23 5.76
N PHE A 59 5.65 7.97 5.41
CA PHE A 59 5.01 6.82 6.05
C PHE A 59 5.45 6.64 7.50
N SER A 60 6.75 6.72 7.77
CA SER A 60 7.28 6.50 9.13
C SER A 60 7.01 7.65 10.09
N ALA A 61 7.11 8.91 9.64
CA ALA A 61 6.98 10.09 10.49
C ALA A 61 5.62 10.81 10.40
N GLY A 62 4.85 10.57 9.33
CA GLY A 62 3.62 11.31 9.05
C GLY A 62 2.55 11.14 10.13
N ARG A 63 2.40 9.93 10.67
CA ARG A 63 1.38 9.63 11.67
C ARG A 63 1.46 10.52 12.91
N SER A 64 2.65 10.71 13.47
CA SER A 64 2.87 11.56 14.65
C SER A 64 2.60 13.04 14.35
N ARG A 65 2.72 13.45 13.09
CA ARG A 65 2.56 14.83 12.61
C ARG A 65 1.17 15.16 12.06
N LYS A 66 0.18 14.30 12.25
CA LYS A 66 -1.18 14.41 11.67
C LYS A 66 -1.21 14.38 10.14
N LEU A 67 -0.24 13.73 9.52
CA LEU A 67 -0.22 13.45 8.09
C LEU A 67 -0.67 12.00 7.86
N THR A 68 -1.68 11.81 7.05
CA THR A 68 -2.21 10.50 6.67
C THR A 68 -1.93 10.26 5.20
N LEU A 69 -1.34 9.11 4.88
CA LEU A 69 -1.14 8.69 3.50
C LEU A 69 -2.14 7.59 3.15
N VAL A 70 -2.69 7.70 1.96
CA VAL A 70 -3.60 6.70 1.37
C VAL A 70 -2.95 6.20 0.08
N PRO A 71 -2.10 5.18 0.16
CA PRO A 71 -1.50 4.60 -1.04
C PRO A 71 -2.54 3.75 -1.79
N ILE A 72 -2.63 3.95 -3.09
CA ILE A 72 -3.46 3.14 -3.97
C ILE A 72 -2.52 2.46 -4.96
N ILE A 73 -2.58 1.14 -5.01
CA ILE A 73 -1.72 0.32 -5.85
C ILE A 73 -2.54 -0.74 -6.59
N GLN A 74 -2.09 -1.15 -7.75
CA GLN A 74 -2.71 -2.23 -8.51
C GLN A 74 -2.22 -3.61 -8.05
N SER A 75 -0.96 -3.71 -7.62
CA SER A 75 -0.39 -4.95 -7.09
C SER A 75 0.81 -4.68 -6.17
N LEU A 76 1.07 -5.61 -5.25
CA LEU A 76 2.26 -5.57 -4.40
C LEU A 76 3.55 -5.73 -5.20
N ALA A 77 3.53 -6.52 -6.27
CA ALA A 77 4.67 -6.71 -7.15
C ALA A 77 5.13 -5.40 -7.82
N GLN A 78 4.19 -4.53 -8.20
CA GLN A 78 4.53 -3.20 -8.73
C GLN A 78 5.16 -2.31 -7.66
N LEU A 79 4.65 -2.36 -6.43
CA LEU A 79 5.21 -1.61 -5.32
C LEU A 79 6.65 -2.06 -5.02
N GLU A 80 6.91 -3.36 -4.97
CA GLU A 80 8.25 -3.92 -4.78
C GLU A 80 9.21 -3.56 -5.93
N LYS A 81 8.73 -3.58 -7.15
CA LYS A 81 9.54 -3.17 -8.31
C LYS A 81 9.98 -1.71 -8.22
N ASN A 82 9.11 -0.85 -7.68
CA ASN A 82 9.33 0.61 -7.64
C ASN A 82 10.18 1.04 -6.43
N TYR A 83 9.93 0.47 -5.26
CA TYR A 83 10.56 0.87 -3.99
C TYR A 83 11.55 -0.16 -3.43
N GLY A 84 11.75 -1.27 -4.13
CA GLY A 84 12.46 -2.44 -3.61
C GLY A 84 11.63 -3.18 -2.55
N LYS A 85 12.10 -4.37 -2.19
CA LYS A 85 11.41 -5.23 -1.24
C LYS A 85 11.30 -4.57 0.14
N GLU A 86 12.40 -4.05 0.66
CA GLU A 86 12.43 -3.36 1.96
C GLU A 86 11.53 -2.12 1.98
N GLY A 87 11.56 -1.30 0.92
CA GLY A 87 10.70 -0.13 0.82
C GLY A 87 9.22 -0.48 0.78
N ALA A 88 8.85 -1.54 0.06
CA ALA A 88 7.49 -2.04 0.02
C ALA A 88 7.04 -2.60 1.38
N GLU A 89 7.89 -3.31 2.10
CA GLU A 89 7.63 -3.77 3.47
C GLU A 89 7.40 -2.58 4.43
N ILE A 90 8.27 -1.56 4.39
CA ILE A 90 8.09 -0.33 5.21
C ILE A 90 6.74 0.33 4.93
N ILE A 91 6.34 0.44 3.67
CA ILE A 91 5.04 1.02 3.31
C ILE A 91 3.90 0.18 3.89
N GLN A 92 3.94 -1.15 3.70
CA GLN A 92 2.90 -2.06 4.19
C GLN A 92 2.80 -2.05 5.73
N ASP A 93 3.91 -2.05 6.44
CA ASP A 93 3.96 -2.05 7.90
C ASP A 93 3.41 -0.75 8.53
N ASN A 94 3.45 0.35 7.79
CA ASN A 94 2.90 1.63 8.23
C ASN A 94 1.43 1.85 7.82
N VAL A 95 0.85 0.97 7.02
CA VAL A 95 -0.57 0.99 6.65
C VAL A 95 -1.36 0.16 7.66
N GLN A 96 -2.30 0.79 8.37
CA GLN A 96 -3.10 0.13 9.40
C GLN A 96 -4.33 -0.58 8.82
N ASP A 97 -4.94 0.03 7.82
CA ASP A 97 -6.14 -0.49 7.17
C ASP A 97 -5.85 -0.76 5.69
N THR A 98 -6.17 -1.95 5.22
CA THR A 98 -5.99 -2.33 3.82
C THR A 98 -7.33 -2.74 3.21
N ILE A 99 -7.67 -2.13 2.09
CA ILE A 99 -8.88 -2.42 1.34
C ILE A 99 -8.49 -3.13 0.04
N PHE A 100 -9.03 -4.32 -0.17
CA PHE A 100 -8.84 -5.08 -1.39
C PHE A 100 -10.06 -4.93 -2.30
N GLY A 101 -9.90 -4.24 -3.42
CA GLY A 101 -10.96 -4.07 -4.44
C GLY A 101 -11.07 -5.23 -5.42
N GLY A 102 -10.01 -6.02 -5.54
CA GLY A 102 -9.90 -7.19 -6.42
C GLY A 102 -8.42 -7.52 -6.68
N PHE A 103 -8.15 -8.77 -7.02
CA PHE A 103 -6.81 -9.25 -7.36
C PHE A 103 -6.89 -10.51 -8.22
N ALA A 104 -5.86 -10.80 -9.00
CA ALA A 104 -5.79 -12.02 -9.78
C ALA A 104 -5.61 -13.24 -8.85
N PRO A 105 -6.32 -14.35 -9.09
CA PRO A 105 -6.05 -15.61 -8.40
C PRO A 105 -4.57 -16.00 -8.54
N ASN A 106 -4.00 -16.58 -7.50
CA ASN A 106 -2.57 -16.98 -7.44
C ASN A 106 -1.57 -15.83 -7.60
N SER A 107 -1.99 -14.59 -7.33
CA SER A 107 -1.08 -13.45 -7.26
C SER A 107 -0.44 -13.35 -5.88
N GLN A 108 0.69 -12.64 -5.80
CA GLN A 108 1.33 -12.29 -4.51
C GLN A 108 0.34 -11.59 -3.57
N THR A 109 -0.52 -10.73 -4.10
CA THR A 109 -1.57 -10.06 -3.32
C THR A 109 -2.55 -11.05 -2.72
N ALA A 110 -2.96 -12.09 -3.48
CA ALA A 110 -3.84 -13.14 -2.98
C ALA A 110 -3.17 -13.95 -1.86
N GLU A 111 -1.89 -14.25 -1.97
CA GLU A 111 -1.13 -14.95 -0.94
C GLU A 111 -1.02 -14.14 0.36
N VAL A 112 -0.71 -12.85 0.26
CA VAL A 112 -0.62 -11.94 1.41
C VAL A 112 -1.97 -11.85 2.13
N LEU A 113 -3.06 -11.69 1.37
CA LEU A 113 -4.41 -11.65 1.95
C LEU A 113 -4.76 -12.99 2.62
N SER A 114 -4.47 -14.11 1.97
CA SER A 114 -4.73 -15.44 2.52
C SER A 114 -3.98 -15.66 3.84
N LYS A 115 -2.71 -15.25 3.91
CA LYS A 115 -1.92 -15.32 5.15
C LYS A 115 -2.48 -14.41 6.25
N ALA A 116 -2.91 -13.21 5.90
CA ALA A 116 -3.49 -12.26 6.86
C ALA A 116 -4.82 -12.76 7.46
N MET A 117 -5.62 -13.47 6.68
CA MET A 117 -6.87 -14.10 7.14
C MET A 117 -6.64 -15.33 8.02
N GLY A 118 -5.46 -15.93 7.96
CA GLY A 118 -5.13 -17.15 8.68
C GLY A 118 -5.79 -18.40 8.09
N SER A 119 -5.81 -19.49 8.86
CA SER A 119 -6.37 -20.77 8.46
C SER A 119 -7.51 -21.19 9.35
N ARG A 120 -8.51 -21.86 8.79
CA ARG A 120 -9.61 -22.47 9.52
C ARG A 120 -9.61 -23.98 9.28
N THR A 121 -9.64 -24.75 10.38
CA THR A 121 -9.84 -26.18 10.30
C THR A 121 -11.31 -26.50 9.99
N VAL A 122 -11.57 -27.26 8.94
CA VAL A 122 -12.89 -27.76 8.59
C VAL A 122 -12.88 -29.29 8.63
N LEU A 123 -13.93 -29.88 9.20
CA LEU A 123 -14.16 -31.31 9.11
C LEU A 123 -14.68 -31.63 7.70
N SER A 124 -13.93 -32.40 6.95
CA SER A 124 -14.37 -32.91 5.65
C SER A 124 -14.49 -34.43 5.76
N GLY A 125 -15.65 -34.96 5.42
CA GLY A 125 -15.92 -36.39 5.36
C GLY A 125 -16.43 -36.78 3.97
N SER A 126 -15.93 -37.87 3.41
CA SER A 126 -16.50 -38.49 2.23
C SER A 126 -17.28 -39.73 2.64
N ILE A 127 -18.53 -39.84 2.20
CA ILE A 127 -19.34 -41.06 2.34
C ILE A 127 -19.22 -41.82 1.03
N SER A 128 -18.51 -42.95 1.05
CA SER A 128 -18.53 -43.88 -0.10
C SER A 128 -19.58 -44.96 0.16
N LYS A 129 -20.63 -45.01 -0.65
CA LYS A 129 -21.55 -46.14 -0.69
C LYS A 129 -20.96 -47.26 -1.51
N GLY A 130 -20.62 -48.37 -0.86
CA GLY A 130 -20.24 -49.59 -1.55
C GLY A 130 -21.44 -50.15 -2.36
N LYS A 131 -21.15 -50.71 -3.53
CA LYS A 131 -22.12 -51.24 -4.48
C LYS A 131 -22.89 -52.52 -3.96
N ASN A 132 -22.65 -52.95 -2.71
CA ASN A 132 -23.17 -54.16 -2.07
C ASN A 132 -23.88 -53.93 -0.74
N ASP A 133 -24.48 -52.73 -0.50
CA ASP A 133 -25.34 -52.55 0.63
C ASP A 133 -26.74 -53.11 0.30
N PRO A 134 -27.21 -54.19 0.95
CA PRO A 134 -28.56 -54.68 0.74
C PRO A 134 -29.53 -53.65 1.32
N SER A 135 -30.58 -53.40 0.54
CA SER A 135 -31.74 -52.53 0.82
C SER A 135 -32.45 -52.87 2.14
#